data_404eb10daf2a6942741274d9d436be0a
#
_entry.id   404eb10daf2a6942741274d9d436be0a
#
_cell.length_a   1.000
_cell.length_b   1.000
_cell.length_c   1.000
_cell.angle_alpha   90.00
_cell.angle_beta   90.00
_cell.angle_gamma   90.00
#
_symmetry.space_group_name_H-M   'P 1'
#
loop_
_entity.id
_entity.type
_entity.pdbx_description
1 polymer ?
#
loop_
_entity_poly.entity_id
_entity_poly.type
_entity_poly.pdbx_seq_one_letter_code
_entity_poly.pdbx_strand_id
1 'polypeptide(L)'
;MSQTALSFTRFLFLFLFFTASVKAQKEAKDFNVDSTLYAYYQRCQECLLQPVVLSMSDTLYRMAEERHDKRMQAVAISTQLDYHYFQATNEDSIIYYTNKVKDFAKATQQPKYYYFAWSNRLILYYLKNGRTNIALYEAQKMLKEAQEEDDKTGLSRCYNIMSQIYTVKRLDSMAFEWQLKEIELTEKYDLENYNISQTYSQISSYYINTNQPEKALEALKKADATAYSPTQKISVQLEYVNYYSKFGDMQAAEKILNECKTAFDQDKRLWSIKKRLYNIEYVYYLQSKQYPKALEAAKKQEAEELNLSESIQNSVHYLTKGKIYSNMGNMSEAIKYLQMYIEAEDSLKIANEQMASSEFATLLEVEKLNAEKKELMLQAQEKEIRNKTTLIISLIVLLGILFMFLYRENFLKRKLKVSESELKIRNEELTISREELHKAKDIAEASSRMKTTFIESMTHEIRTPLNSIVGFSQILNDHYSNSPETQEFVKIIENNSNDLLRLVTDVLA
;
A
#
# COMPACT_ATOMS: atom_id res chain seq x y z
N MET A 1 16.60 -26.68 45.78
CA MET A 1 17.10 -25.54 44.98
C MET A 1 17.47 -24.45 45.97
N SER A 2 18.76 -24.09 46.01
CA SER A 2 19.34 -23.23 47.06
C SER A 2 18.87 -21.77 46.95
N GLN A 3 18.76 -21.10 48.09
CA GLN A 3 18.43 -19.66 48.19
C GLN A 3 19.29 -18.75 47.27
N THR A 4 20.48 -19.21 46.87
CA THR A 4 21.39 -18.57 45.94
C THR A 4 20.88 -18.55 44.49
N ALA A 5 20.18 -19.57 44.02
CA ALA A 5 19.60 -19.61 42.67
C ALA A 5 18.37 -18.67 42.55
N LEU A 6 17.59 -18.54 43.62
CA LEU A 6 16.44 -17.63 43.65
C LEU A 6 16.88 -16.14 43.69
N SER A 7 18.01 -15.87 44.35
CA SER A 7 18.63 -14.52 44.43
C SER A 7 19.23 -14.15 43.06
N PHE A 8 19.87 -15.06 42.34
CA PHE A 8 20.48 -14.81 41.04
C PHE A 8 19.41 -14.56 39.97
N THR A 9 18.32 -15.33 39.96
CA THR A 9 17.17 -15.10 39.04
C THR A 9 16.47 -13.78 39.34
N ARG A 10 16.31 -13.38 40.60
CA ARG A 10 15.77 -12.06 40.98
C ARG A 10 16.70 -10.92 40.55
N PHE A 11 18.01 -11.11 40.71
CA PHE A 11 19.00 -10.10 40.27
C PHE A 11 19.06 -9.99 38.76
N LEU A 12 18.99 -11.10 38.02
CA LEU A 12 18.93 -11.13 36.57
C LEU A 12 17.61 -10.48 36.04
N PHE A 13 16.49 -10.72 36.71
CA PHE A 13 15.20 -10.08 36.40
C PHE A 13 15.24 -8.57 36.67
N LEU A 14 15.83 -8.14 37.79
CA LEU A 14 16.01 -6.73 38.12
C LEU A 14 16.97 -6.03 37.15
N PHE A 15 18.04 -6.71 36.72
CA PHE A 15 18.99 -6.16 35.75
C PHE A 15 18.38 -6.04 34.35
N LEU A 16 17.59 -7.02 33.91
CA LEU A 16 16.83 -6.94 32.65
C LEU A 16 15.74 -5.86 32.69
N PHE A 17 15.08 -5.68 33.83
CA PHE A 17 14.12 -4.60 34.02
C PHE A 17 14.78 -3.20 34.01
N PHE A 18 15.97 -3.10 34.61
CA PHE A 18 16.72 -1.84 34.66
C PHE A 18 17.23 -1.45 33.26
N THR A 19 17.78 -2.41 32.50
CA THR A 19 18.26 -2.17 31.14
C THR A 19 17.14 -1.84 30.16
N ALA A 20 15.99 -2.50 30.28
CA ALA A 20 14.79 -2.19 29.51
C ALA A 20 14.25 -0.79 29.84
N SER A 21 14.22 -0.42 31.12
CA SER A 21 13.80 0.92 31.57
C SER A 21 14.72 2.03 31.07
N VAL A 22 16.05 1.84 31.14
CA VAL A 22 17.04 2.80 30.64
C VAL A 22 16.92 2.98 29.12
N LYS A 23 16.71 1.89 28.40
CA LYS A 23 16.49 1.92 26.95
C LYS A 23 15.21 2.66 26.58
N ALA A 24 14.10 2.36 27.27
CA ALA A 24 12.81 3.05 27.08
C ALA A 24 12.91 4.56 27.39
N GLN A 25 13.67 4.93 28.42
CA GLN A 25 13.91 6.34 28.74
C GLN A 25 14.72 7.07 27.64
N LYS A 26 15.73 6.42 27.06
CA LYS A 26 16.51 7.01 25.96
C LYS A 26 15.63 7.20 24.71
N GLU A 27 14.92 6.14 24.30
CA GLU A 27 14.03 6.19 23.12
C GLU A 27 12.86 7.20 23.33
N ALA A 28 12.28 7.28 24.55
CA ALA A 28 11.27 8.28 24.88
C ALA A 28 11.79 9.73 24.71
N LYS A 29 13.04 9.98 25.07
CA LYS A 29 13.67 11.28 24.89
C LYS A 29 13.89 11.60 23.40
N ASP A 30 14.31 10.61 22.60
CA ASP A 30 14.51 10.76 21.17
C ASP A 30 13.18 11.09 20.45
N PHE A 31 12.04 10.54 20.91
CA PHE A 31 10.70 10.86 20.40
C PHE A 31 10.02 12.04 21.10
N ASN A 32 10.65 12.68 22.07
CA ASN A 32 10.08 13.76 22.89
C ASN A 32 8.71 13.38 23.48
N VAL A 33 8.65 12.23 24.13
CA VAL A 33 7.45 11.66 24.78
C VAL A 33 7.74 11.43 26.25
N ASP A 34 6.72 11.53 27.12
CA ASP A 34 6.83 11.13 28.52
C ASP A 34 7.32 9.68 28.65
N SER A 35 8.36 9.46 29.43
CA SER A 35 9.01 8.14 29.55
C SER A 35 8.07 7.06 30.13
N THR A 36 7.11 7.45 30.98
CA THR A 36 6.13 6.53 31.56
C THR A 36 5.12 6.10 30.51
N LEU A 37 4.63 7.06 29.70
CA LEU A 37 3.71 6.77 28.58
C LEU A 37 4.41 5.87 27.55
N TYR A 38 5.66 6.17 27.20
CA TYR A 38 6.42 5.38 26.26
C TYR A 38 6.67 3.95 26.77
N ALA A 39 7.06 3.79 28.02
CA ALA A 39 7.25 2.47 28.63
C ALA A 39 5.94 1.66 28.67
N TYR A 40 4.82 2.31 28.93
CA TYR A 40 3.51 1.64 28.90
C TYR A 40 3.11 1.23 27.47
N TYR A 41 3.36 2.09 26.49
CA TYR A 41 3.19 1.79 25.08
C TYR A 41 4.02 0.57 24.64
N GLN A 42 5.28 0.47 25.05
CA GLN A 42 6.12 -0.70 24.76
C GLN A 42 5.49 -2.00 25.29
N ARG A 43 4.90 -1.98 26.49
CA ARG A 43 4.15 -3.14 27.02
C ARG A 43 2.93 -3.47 26.16
N CYS A 44 2.22 -2.46 25.67
CA CYS A 44 1.12 -2.69 24.72
C CYS A 44 1.61 -3.39 23.46
N GLN A 45 2.79 -3.00 22.93
CA GLN A 45 3.38 -3.63 21.76
C GLN A 45 3.79 -5.09 22.01
N GLU A 46 4.31 -5.42 23.20
CA GLU A 46 4.63 -6.80 23.59
C GLU A 46 3.39 -7.71 23.64
N CYS A 47 2.23 -7.13 23.95
CA CYS A 47 0.95 -7.85 24.04
C CYS A 47 0.04 -7.61 22.80
N LEU A 48 0.58 -7.05 21.70
CA LEU A 48 -0.23 -6.56 20.59
C LEU A 48 -1.15 -7.63 19.97
N LEU A 49 -0.74 -8.88 19.98
CA LEU A 49 -1.53 -10.00 19.44
C LEU A 49 -2.49 -10.62 20.47
N GLN A 50 -2.57 -10.11 21.67
CA GLN A 50 -3.40 -10.66 22.74
C GLN A 50 -4.59 -9.71 23.02
N PRO A 51 -5.81 -10.23 23.32
CA PRO A 51 -6.98 -9.38 23.57
C PRO A 51 -6.80 -8.37 24.72
N VAL A 52 -5.90 -8.64 25.66
CA VAL A 52 -5.58 -7.76 26.77
C VAL A 52 -5.07 -6.38 26.31
N VAL A 53 -4.50 -6.28 25.10
CA VAL A 53 -4.00 -5.01 24.57
C VAL A 53 -5.11 -3.96 24.42
N LEU A 54 -6.36 -4.37 24.19
CA LEU A 54 -7.49 -3.44 24.08
C LEU A 54 -7.70 -2.68 25.39
N SER A 55 -7.73 -3.37 26.53
CA SER A 55 -7.84 -2.72 27.84
C SER A 55 -6.58 -1.95 28.24
N MET A 56 -5.41 -2.43 27.83
CA MET A 56 -4.15 -1.72 28.02
C MET A 56 -4.12 -0.41 27.21
N SER A 57 -4.57 -0.41 25.96
CA SER A 57 -4.64 0.81 25.15
C SER A 57 -5.65 1.82 25.68
N ASP A 58 -6.79 1.39 26.24
CA ASP A 58 -7.70 2.30 26.96
C ASP A 58 -7.05 2.93 28.20
N THR A 59 -6.20 2.18 28.88
CA THR A 59 -5.43 2.69 30.01
C THR A 59 -4.36 3.68 29.53
N LEU A 60 -3.63 3.36 28.45
CA LEU A 60 -2.67 4.28 27.82
C LEU A 60 -3.36 5.58 27.39
N TYR A 61 -4.56 5.49 26.80
CA TYR A 61 -5.34 6.66 26.42
C TYR A 61 -5.62 7.58 27.61
N ARG A 62 -6.12 7.02 28.71
CA ARG A 62 -6.40 7.79 29.95
C ARG A 62 -5.15 8.40 30.56
N MET A 63 -4.05 7.65 30.63
CA MET A 63 -2.76 8.16 31.11
C MET A 63 -2.25 9.34 30.25
N ALA A 64 -2.44 9.25 28.92
CA ALA A 64 -2.08 10.31 27.99
C ALA A 64 -3.02 11.53 28.09
N GLU A 65 -4.31 11.30 28.38
CA GLU A 65 -5.30 12.36 28.62
C GLU A 65 -4.98 13.16 29.85
N GLU A 66 -4.64 12.50 30.99
CA GLU A 66 -4.21 13.14 32.23
C GLU A 66 -2.97 14.02 32.07
N ARG A 67 -2.10 13.68 31.10
CA ARG A 67 -0.88 14.42 30.74
C ARG A 67 -1.06 15.40 29.60
N HIS A 68 -2.27 15.53 29.06
CA HIS A 68 -2.60 16.34 27.89
C HIS A 68 -1.76 16.00 26.63
N ASP A 69 -1.25 14.77 26.52
CA ASP A 69 -0.49 14.30 25.37
C ASP A 69 -1.42 13.74 24.29
N LYS A 70 -1.82 14.63 23.34
CA LYS A 70 -2.69 14.27 22.22
C LYS A 70 -2.05 13.24 21.27
N ARG A 71 -0.71 13.23 21.18
CA ARG A 71 -0.01 12.26 20.32
C ARG A 71 -0.15 10.86 20.90
N MET A 72 0.09 10.69 22.19
CA MET A 72 -0.04 9.38 22.84
C MET A 72 -1.49 8.92 22.96
N GLN A 73 -2.47 9.83 23.00
CA GLN A 73 -3.88 9.47 22.83
C GLN A 73 -4.15 8.89 21.43
N ALA A 74 -3.63 9.52 20.35
CA ALA A 74 -3.75 9.00 18.98
C ALA A 74 -3.06 7.63 18.83
N VAL A 75 -1.88 7.46 19.44
CA VAL A 75 -1.14 6.18 19.46
C VAL A 75 -1.94 5.10 20.19
N ALA A 76 -2.61 5.42 21.29
CA ALA A 76 -3.45 4.46 22.00
C ALA A 76 -4.62 3.97 21.14
N ILE A 77 -5.33 4.87 20.45
CA ILE A 77 -6.40 4.50 19.52
C ILE A 77 -5.82 3.67 18.34
N SER A 78 -4.67 4.06 17.82
CA SER A 78 -4.00 3.32 16.76
C SER A 78 -3.57 1.91 17.20
N THR A 79 -3.23 1.70 18.48
CA THR A 79 -2.91 0.38 19.03
C THR A 79 -4.14 -0.55 19.02
N GLN A 80 -5.35 -0.02 19.25
CA GLN A 80 -6.59 -0.80 19.09
C GLN A 80 -6.80 -1.21 17.62
N LEU A 81 -6.59 -0.28 16.69
CA LEU A 81 -6.62 -0.58 15.26
C LEU A 81 -5.59 -1.64 14.87
N ASP A 82 -4.38 -1.53 15.40
CA ASP A 82 -3.29 -2.49 15.14
C ASP A 82 -3.66 -3.91 15.57
N TYR A 83 -4.27 -4.06 16.75
CA TYR A 83 -4.76 -5.35 17.21
C TYR A 83 -5.73 -5.97 16.20
N HIS A 84 -6.76 -5.22 15.77
CA HIS A 84 -7.75 -5.73 14.83
C HIS A 84 -7.15 -6.05 13.45
N TYR A 85 -6.21 -5.22 13.01
CA TYR A 85 -5.51 -5.42 11.74
C TYR A 85 -4.66 -6.70 11.74
N PHE A 86 -3.88 -6.95 12.81
CA PHE A 86 -3.00 -8.12 12.89
C PHE A 86 -3.74 -9.40 13.21
N GLN A 87 -4.86 -9.33 13.92
CA GLN A 87 -5.73 -10.48 14.16
C GLN A 87 -6.63 -10.81 12.96
N ALA A 88 -6.68 -9.95 11.95
CA ALA A 88 -7.58 -10.06 10.80
C ALA A 88 -9.05 -10.37 11.20
N THR A 89 -9.52 -9.70 12.28
CA THR A 89 -10.78 -10.06 12.95
C THR A 89 -11.99 -9.88 12.05
N ASN A 90 -12.22 -8.67 11.57
CA ASN A 90 -13.20 -8.37 10.54
C ASN A 90 -12.95 -6.97 9.94
N GLU A 91 -13.50 -6.74 8.77
CA GLU A 91 -13.39 -5.49 8.04
C GLU A 91 -14.04 -4.32 8.80
N ASP A 92 -15.21 -4.54 9.39
CA ASP A 92 -15.95 -3.49 10.10
C ASP A 92 -15.18 -2.91 11.27
N SER A 93 -14.45 -3.75 12.01
CA SER A 93 -13.58 -3.29 13.10
C SER A 93 -12.44 -2.42 12.59
N ILE A 94 -11.82 -2.80 11.48
CA ILE A 94 -10.72 -2.03 10.87
C ILE A 94 -11.25 -0.68 10.38
N ILE A 95 -12.39 -0.65 9.71
CA ILE A 95 -13.06 0.58 9.27
C ILE A 95 -13.42 1.46 10.47
N TYR A 96 -14.04 0.87 11.49
CA TYR A 96 -14.46 1.60 12.70
C TYR A 96 -13.27 2.28 13.37
N TYR A 97 -12.20 1.54 13.66
CA TYR A 97 -11.04 2.10 14.35
C TYR A 97 -10.24 3.05 13.46
N THR A 98 -10.20 2.84 12.14
CA THR A 98 -9.60 3.82 11.21
C THR A 98 -10.35 5.16 11.28
N ASN A 99 -11.69 5.14 11.26
CA ASN A 99 -12.50 6.33 11.39
C ASN A 99 -12.33 6.99 12.79
N LYS A 100 -12.23 6.20 13.85
CA LYS A 100 -11.96 6.71 15.21
C LYS A 100 -10.61 7.44 15.29
N VAL A 101 -9.56 6.91 14.66
CA VAL A 101 -8.26 7.61 14.53
C VAL A 101 -8.43 8.89 13.72
N LYS A 102 -9.17 8.86 12.60
CA LYS A 102 -9.45 10.02 11.76
C LYS A 102 -10.09 11.15 12.53
N ASP A 103 -11.22 10.86 13.18
CA ASP A 103 -12.00 11.86 13.88
C ASP A 103 -11.18 12.51 15.02
N PHE A 104 -10.45 11.69 15.77
CA PHE A 104 -9.55 12.17 16.81
C PHE A 104 -8.39 13.01 16.26
N ALA A 105 -7.73 12.53 15.21
CA ALA A 105 -6.60 13.22 14.60
C ALA A 105 -6.99 14.57 13.99
N LYS A 106 -8.15 14.65 13.34
CA LYS A 106 -8.71 15.92 12.81
C LYS A 106 -9.06 16.88 13.96
N ALA A 107 -9.74 16.42 14.99
CA ALA A 107 -10.10 17.24 16.15
C ALA A 107 -8.86 17.76 16.92
N THR A 108 -7.74 17.07 16.85
CA THR A 108 -6.50 17.42 17.55
C THR A 108 -5.40 17.97 16.66
N GLN A 109 -5.68 18.22 15.39
CA GLN A 109 -4.74 18.75 14.37
C GLN A 109 -3.49 17.87 14.20
N GLN A 110 -3.67 16.55 14.16
CA GLN A 110 -2.59 15.57 14.00
C GLN A 110 -2.81 14.66 12.77
N PRO A 111 -2.89 15.20 11.55
CA PRO A 111 -3.29 14.45 10.35
C PRO A 111 -2.38 13.26 10.05
N LYS A 112 -1.11 13.29 10.47
CA LYS A 112 -0.15 12.19 10.23
C LYS A 112 -0.64 10.83 10.75
N TYR A 113 -1.35 10.79 11.90
CA TYR A 113 -1.88 9.54 12.46
C TYR A 113 -3.05 9.02 11.64
N TYR A 114 -3.90 9.92 11.15
CA TYR A 114 -5.02 9.58 10.29
C TYR A 114 -4.55 8.99 8.96
N TYR A 115 -3.66 9.68 8.24
CA TYR A 115 -3.14 9.18 6.97
C TYR A 115 -2.36 7.88 7.13
N PHE A 116 -1.66 7.69 8.25
CA PHE A 116 -1.04 6.41 8.59
C PHE A 116 -2.07 5.29 8.78
N ALA A 117 -3.11 5.52 9.58
CA ALA A 117 -4.17 4.53 9.81
C ALA A 117 -4.87 4.14 8.51
N TRP A 118 -5.17 5.13 7.66
CA TRP A 118 -5.83 4.89 6.37
C TRP A 118 -4.94 4.10 5.42
N SER A 119 -3.70 4.55 5.19
CA SER A 119 -2.78 3.89 4.24
C SER A 119 -2.29 2.54 4.75
N ASN A 120 -1.72 2.50 5.97
CA ASN A 120 -0.97 1.36 6.48
C ASN A 120 -1.82 0.32 7.22
N ARG A 121 -3.12 0.57 7.41
CA ARG A 121 -4.04 -0.40 8.01
C ARG A 121 -5.19 -0.70 7.06
N LEU A 122 -6.07 0.25 6.77
CA LEU A 122 -7.24 -0.02 5.96
C LEU A 122 -6.89 -0.40 4.51
N ILE A 123 -6.11 0.42 3.81
CA ILE A 123 -5.76 0.15 2.41
C ILE A 123 -4.88 -1.10 2.29
N LEU A 124 -3.89 -1.28 3.18
CA LEU A 124 -3.09 -2.51 3.19
C LEU A 124 -3.90 -3.75 3.56
N TYR A 125 -4.94 -3.64 4.39
CA TYR A 125 -5.87 -4.74 4.64
C TYR A 125 -6.54 -5.19 3.34
N TYR A 126 -7.06 -4.25 2.55
CA TYR A 126 -7.65 -4.58 1.25
C TYR A 126 -6.64 -5.22 0.30
N LEU A 127 -5.40 -4.70 0.24
CA LEU A 127 -4.34 -5.27 -0.60
C LEU A 127 -3.98 -6.70 -0.18
N LYS A 128 -3.83 -6.97 1.11
CA LYS A 128 -3.53 -8.32 1.64
C LYS A 128 -4.63 -9.33 1.34
N ASN A 129 -5.88 -8.87 1.28
CA ASN A 129 -7.03 -9.71 0.95
C ASN A 129 -7.34 -9.75 -0.57
N GLY A 130 -6.42 -9.27 -1.42
CA GLY A 130 -6.56 -9.29 -2.87
C GLY A 130 -7.56 -8.26 -3.43
N ARG A 131 -8.21 -7.45 -2.59
CA ARG A 131 -9.23 -6.46 -2.98
C ARG A 131 -8.56 -5.18 -3.51
N THR A 132 -7.85 -5.33 -4.63
CA THR A 132 -6.96 -4.27 -5.15
C THR A 132 -7.70 -3.06 -5.71
N ASN A 133 -8.94 -3.23 -6.21
CA ASN A 133 -9.71 -2.11 -6.75
C ASN A 133 -10.31 -1.26 -5.63
N ILE A 134 -10.74 -1.88 -4.53
CA ILE A 134 -11.18 -1.15 -3.33
C ILE A 134 -10.00 -0.42 -2.69
N ALA A 135 -8.83 -1.06 -2.62
CA ALA A 135 -7.60 -0.41 -2.16
C ALA A 135 -7.27 0.83 -3.00
N LEU A 136 -7.39 0.73 -4.34
CA LEU A 136 -7.17 1.85 -5.25
C LEU A 136 -8.20 2.96 -5.06
N TYR A 137 -9.47 2.62 -4.92
CA TYR A 137 -10.54 3.58 -4.64
C TYR A 137 -10.28 4.36 -3.35
N GLU A 138 -9.97 3.67 -2.25
CA GLU A 138 -9.67 4.32 -0.98
C GLU A 138 -8.38 5.18 -1.05
N ALA A 139 -7.36 4.73 -1.81
CA ALA A 139 -6.15 5.52 -2.03
C ALA A 139 -6.41 6.80 -2.86
N GLN A 140 -7.28 6.73 -3.87
CA GLN A 140 -7.70 7.91 -4.65
C GLN A 140 -8.50 8.90 -3.80
N LYS A 141 -9.38 8.40 -2.94
CA LYS A 141 -10.13 9.22 -1.99
C LYS A 141 -9.20 9.90 -0.98
N MET A 142 -8.22 9.16 -0.45
CA MET A 142 -7.18 9.69 0.44
C MET A 142 -6.34 10.78 -0.27
N LEU A 143 -5.95 10.54 -1.52
CA LEU A 143 -5.20 11.48 -2.34
C LEU A 143 -5.97 12.80 -2.54
N LYS A 144 -7.25 12.68 -2.87
CA LYS A 144 -8.13 13.85 -3.05
C LYS A 144 -8.24 14.67 -1.77
N GLU A 145 -8.47 14.02 -0.63
CA GLU A 145 -8.56 14.69 0.67
C GLU A 145 -7.24 15.39 1.03
N ALA A 146 -6.09 14.72 0.83
CA ALA A 146 -4.77 15.31 1.09
C ALA A 146 -4.45 16.50 0.16
N GLN A 147 -4.96 16.48 -1.07
CA GLN A 147 -4.86 17.61 -2.01
C GLN A 147 -5.72 18.79 -1.59
N GLU A 148 -6.96 18.54 -1.18
CA GLU A 148 -7.90 19.57 -0.72
C GLU A 148 -7.43 20.24 0.57
N GLU A 149 -6.79 19.50 1.47
CA GLU A 149 -6.22 19.99 2.74
C GLU A 149 -4.80 20.56 2.57
N ASP A 150 -4.20 20.46 1.39
CA ASP A 150 -2.79 20.80 1.09
C ASP A 150 -1.78 20.12 2.04
N ASP A 151 -2.12 18.92 2.55
CA ASP A 151 -1.28 18.17 3.49
C ASP A 151 -0.18 17.39 2.75
N LYS A 152 1.06 17.92 2.83
CA LYS A 152 2.23 17.33 2.14
C LYS A 152 2.60 15.96 2.72
N THR A 153 2.43 15.74 4.03
CA THR A 153 2.66 14.44 4.67
C THR A 153 1.63 13.42 4.22
N GLY A 154 0.36 13.84 4.15
CA GLY A 154 -0.72 13.04 3.57
C GLY A 154 -0.44 12.66 2.12
N LEU A 155 -0.03 13.62 1.29
CA LEU A 155 0.33 13.38 -0.11
C LEU A 155 1.49 12.39 -0.27
N SER A 156 2.55 12.52 0.53
CA SER A 156 3.68 11.56 0.51
C SER A 156 3.20 10.14 0.82
N ARG A 157 2.34 9.96 1.82
CA ARG A 157 1.75 8.65 2.13
C ARG A 157 0.84 8.12 1.03
N CYS A 158 0.08 9.02 0.36
CA CYS A 158 -0.72 8.64 -0.80
C CYS A 158 0.15 8.11 -1.93
N TYR A 159 1.24 8.79 -2.25
CA TYR A 159 2.14 8.36 -3.32
C TYR A 159 2.79 7.01 -3.00
N ASN A 160 3.19 6.82 -1.75
CA ASN A 160 3.73 5.54 -1.28
C ASN A 160 2.72 4.40 -1.42
N ILE A 161 1.49 4.54 -0.93
CA ILE A 161 0.49 3.49 -1.02
C ILE A 161 0.03 3.22 -2.46
N MET A 162 -0.04 4.27 -3.30
CA MET A 162 -0.31 4.12 -4.74
C MET A 162 0.76 3.27 -5.42
N SER A 163 2.04 3.51 -5.11
CA SER A 163 3.13 2.70 -5.66
C SER A 163 3.01 1.22 -5.24
N GLN A 164 2.64 0.94 -3.99
CA GLN A 164 2.43 -0.42 -3.51
C GLN A 164 1.25 -1.10 -4.22
N ILE A 165 0.13 -0.40 -4.43
CA ILE A 165 -1.02 -0.92 -5.18
C ILE A 165 -0.60 -1.31 -6.60
N TYR A 166 0.13 -0.44 -7.31
CA TYR A 166 0.57 -0.73 -8.67
C TYR A 166 1.62 -1.84 -8.73
N THR A 167 2.47 -1.97 -7.70
CA THR A 167 3.38 -3.11 -7.57
C THR A 167 2.61 -4.43 -7.43
N VAL A 168 1.56 -4.49 -6.59
CA VAL A 168 0.70 -5.67 -6.45
C VAL A 168 -0.02 -6.00 -7.76
N LYS A 169 -0.42 -4.96 -8.52
CA LYS A 169 -1.01 -5.12 -9.85
C LYS A 169 0.01 -5.49 -10.95
N ARG A 170 1.29 -5.64 -10.61
CA ARG A 170 2.41 -5.91 -11.55
C ARG A 170 2.55 -4.85 -12.65
N LEU A 171 2.20 -3.60 -12.33
CA LEU A 171 2.33 -2.43 -13.20
C LEU A 171 3.55 -1.60 -12.77
N ASP A 172 4.74 -2.18 -12.93
CA ASP A 172 6.00 -1.67 -12.37
C ASP A 172 6.32 -0.24 -12.83
N SER A 173 6.02 0.13 -14.08
CA SER A 173 6.22 1.50 -14.57
C SER A 173 5.34 2.51 -13.84
N MET A 174 4.08 2.16 -13.56
CA MET A 174 3.18 3.04 -12.81
C MET A 174 3.61 3.14 -11.35
N ALA A 175 4.02 2.02 -10.76
CA ALA A 175 4.57 2.01 -9.39
C ALA A 175 5.78 2.93 -9.29
N PHE A 176 6.68 2.85 -10.25
CA PHE A 176 7.87 3.69 -10.33
C PHE A 176 7.55 5.19 -10.47
N GLU A 177 6.57 5.57 -11.29
CA GLU A 177 6.12 6.97 -11.39
C GLU A 177 5.62 7.53 -10.05
N TRP A 178 4.87 6.74 -9.27
CA TRP A 178 4.42 7.16 -7.95
C TRP A 178 5.56 7.27 -6.94
N GLN A 179 6.58 6.40 -7.03
CA GLN A 179 7.80 6.50 -6.22
C GLN A 179 8.57 7.79 -6.52
N LEU A 180 8.69 8.16 -7.79
CA LEU A 180 9.32 9.43 -8.19
C LEU A 180 8.58 10.63 -7.61
N LYS A 181 7.24 10.64 -7.68
CA LYS A 181 6.42 11.70 -7.07
C LYS A 181 6.60 11.81 -5.56
N GLU A 182 6.73 10.67 -4.87
CA GLU A 182 6.99 10.63 -3.42
C GLU A 182 8.33 11.28 -3.11
N ILE A 183 9.38 10.93 -3.85
CA ILE A 183 10.73 11.50 -3.66
C ILE A 183 10.73 13.00 -3.96
N GLU A 184 10.21 13.42 -5.10
CA GLU A 184 10.14 14.84 -5.49
C GLU A 184 9.44 15.68 -4.41
N LEU A 185 8.31 15.19 -3.90
CA LEU A 185 7.59 15.86 -2.83
C LEU A 185 8.41 15.92 -1.54
N THR A 186 9.05 14.82 -1.16
CA THR A 186 9.83 14.71 0.07
C THR A 186 11.05 15.61 0.03
N GLU A 187 11.80 15.62 -1.08
CA GLU A 187 12.96 16.50 -1.28
C GLU A 187 12.55 17.99 -1.34
N LYS A 188 11.46 18.32 -2.05
CA LYS A 188 10.98 19.70 -2.22
C LYS A 188 10.56 20.37 -0.92
N TYR A 189 9.95 19.64 -0.02
CA TYR A 189 9.37 20.17 1.22
C TYR A 189 10.11 19.72 2.47
N ASP A 190 11.26 19.05 2.32
CA ASP A 190 12.08 18.50 3.43
C ASP A 190 11.23 17.72 4.45
N LEU A 191 10.41 16.78 3.92
CA LEU A 191 9.48 16.04 4.75
C LEU A 191 10.21 14.95 5.57
N GLU A 192 9.84 14.81 6.84
CA GLU A 192 10.20 13.63 7.62
C GLU A 192 9.55 12.38 7.03
N ASN A 193 10.26 11.67 6.17
CA ASN A 193 9.83 10.42 5.58
C ASN A 193 10.74 9.27 6.01
N TYR A 194 10.32 8.55 7.05
CA TYR A 194 11.06 7.39 7.57
C TYR A 194 11.18 6.22 6.58
N ASN A 195 10.42 6.22 5.49
CA ASN A 195 10.46 5.18 4.46
C ASN A 195 11.27 5.57 3.23
N ILE A 196 11.83 6.77 3.17
CA ILE A 196 12.48 7.30 1.97
C ILE A 196 13.63 6.39 1.47
N SER A 197 14.42 5.81 2.39
CA SER A 197 15.46 4.84 2.06
C SER A 197 14.91 3.63 1.32
N GLN A 198 13.72 3.13 1.73
CA GLN A 198 13.05 2.02 1.06
C GLN A 198 12.56 2.43 -0.34
N THR A 199 12.04 3.64 -0.50
CA THR A 199 11.57 4.15 -1.80
C THR A 199 12.74 4.26 -2.78
N TYR A 200 13.90 4.80 -2.36
CA TYR A 200 15.12 4.80 -3.18
C TYR A 200 15.59 3.39 -3.53
N SER A 201 15.51 2.43 -2.60
CA SER A 201 15.87 1.03 -2.87
C SER A 201 14.94 0.41 -3.93
N GLN A 202 13.64 0.69 -3.89
CA GLN A 202 12.68 0.22 -4.90
C GLN A 202 12.94 0.83 -6.28
N ILE A 203 13.26 2.13 -6.32
CA ILE A 203 13.68 2.82 -7.55
C ILE A 203 14.96 2.20 -8.11
N SER A 204 15.93 1.88 -7.25
CA SER A 204 17.12 1.18 -7.69
C SER A 204 16.81 -0.19 -8.28
N SER A 205 15.95 -0.98 -7.63
CA SER A 205 15.47 -2.26 -8.16
C SER A 205 14.85 -2.11 -9.55
N TYR A 206 14.04 -1.07 -9.77
CA TYR A 206 13.48 -0.80 -11.08
C TYR A 206 14.58 -0.51 -12.12
N TYR A 207 15.57 0.32 -11.79
CA TYR A 207 16.70 0.61 -12.69
C TYR A 207 17.61 -0.62 -12.92
N ILE A 208 17.79 -1.49 -11.93
CA ILE A 208 18.49 -2.77 -12.09
C ILE A 208 17.74 -3.65 -13.11
N ASN A 209 16.43 -3.77 -12.98
CA ASN A 209 15.60 -4.58 -13.86
C ASN A 209 15.53 -4.04 -15.30
N THR A 210 15.56 -2.72 -15.45
CA THR A 210 15.57 -2.03 -16.75
C THR A 210 16.98 -1.78 -17.31
N ASN A 211 18.02 -2.38 -16.67
CA ASN A 211 19.41 -2.36 -17.12
C ASN A 211 20.02 -0.95 -17.23
N GLN A 212 19.79 -0.12 -16.20
CA GLN A 212 20.30 1.25 -16.08
C GLN A 212 21.26 1.36 -14.86
N PRO A 213 22.52 0.87 -14.97
CA PRO A 213 23.40 0.70 -13.82
C PRO A 213 23.77 2.01 -13.10
N GLU A 214 24.01 3.11 -13.83
CA GLU A 214 24.42 4.38 -13.24
C GLU A 214 23.29 4.95 -12.37
N LYS A 215 22.06 4.94 -12.86
CA LYS A 215 20.88 5.42 -12.11
C LYS A 215 20.55 4.50 -10.93
N ALA A 216 20.73 3.20 -11.11
CA ALA A 216 20.55 2.24 -10.02
C ALA A 216 21.53 2.51 -8.87
N LEU A 217 22.82 2.74 -9.19
CA LEU A 217 23.83 3.02 -8.19
C LEU A 217 23.62 4.38 -7.52
N GLU A 218 23.20 5.41 -8.25
CA GLU A 218 22.84 6.70 -7.67
C GLU A 218 21.68 6.57 -6.66
N ALA A 219 20.62 5.85 -7.03
CA ALA A 219 19.50 5.59 -6.14
C ALA A 219 19.92 4.79 -4.90
N LEU A 220 20.81 3.79 -5.04
CA LEU A 220 21.38 3.04 -3.93
C LEU A 220 22.17 3.92 -2.95
N LYS A 221 22.99 4.82 -3.46
CA LYS A 221 23.74 5.77 -2.61
C LYS A 221 22.79 6.67 -1.81
N LYS A 222 21.70 7.13 -2.43
CA LYS A 222 20.68 7.92 -1.75
C LYS A 222 19.93 7.07 -0.70
N ALA A 223 19.62 5.80 -1.03
CA ALA A 223 19.02 4.86 -0.09
C ALA A 223 19.89 4.62 1.14
N ASP A 224 21.19 4.45 0.94
CA ASP A 224 22.16 4.22 2.03
C ASP A 224 22.31 5.47 2.92
N ALA A 225 22.41 6.65 2.32
CA ALA A 225 22.52 7.92 3.03
C ALA A 225 21.29 8.24 3.89
N THR A 226 20.11 7.75 3.52
CA THR A 226 18.85 7.99 4.23
C THR A 226 18.43 6.84 5.15
N ALA A 227 19.19 5.74 5.19
CA ALA A 227 18.92 4.60 6.05
C ALA A 227 19.29 4.89 7.51
N TYR A 228 18.30 5.04 8.38
CA TYR A 228 18.53 5.38 9.81
C TYR A 228 18.48 4.16 10.75
N SER A 229 17.79 3.09 10.39
CA SER A 229 17.65 1.89 11.23
C SER A 229 18.54 0.75 10.75
N PRO A 230 18.97 -0.17 11.66
CA PRO A 230 19.72 -1.37 11.26
C PRO A 230 19.02 -2.18 10.17
N THR A 231 17.70 -2.34 10.28
CA THR A 231 16.88 -3.06 9.29
C THR A 231 16.95 -2.41 7.91
N GLN A 232 16.86 -1.08 7.84
CA GLN A 232 16.97 -0.37 6.56
C GLN A 232 18.39 -0.47 5.99
N LYS A 233 19.42 -0.31 6.81
CA LYS A 233 20.82 -0.46 6.38
C LYS A 233 21.08 -1.82 5.75
N ILE A 234 20.69 -2.90 6.42
CA ILE A 234 20.84 -4.24 5.86
C ILE A 234 19.97 -4.42 4.59
N SER A 235 18.77 -3.85 4.56
CA SER A 235 17.93 -3.90 3.35
C SER A 235 18.58 -3.21 2.16
N VAL A 236 19.28 -2.09 2.35
CA VAL A 236 20.04 -1.41 1.30
C VAL A 236 21.26 -2.24 0.90
N GLN A 237 21.99 -2.83 1.85
CA GLN A 237 23.12 -3.72 1.54
C GLN A 237 22.68 -4.93 0.70
N LEU A 238 21.55 -5.52 1.00
CA LEU A 238 20.96 -6.59 0.17
C LEU A 238 20.66 -6.11 -1.25
N GLU A 239 20.25 -4.86 -1.43
CA GLU A 239 20.03 -4.31 -2.78
C GLU A 239 21.35 -4.04 -3.52
N TYR A 240 22.44 -3.70 -2.82
CA TYR A 240 23.78 -3.68 -3.42
C TYR A 240 24.21 -5.09 -3.89
N VAL A 241 23.87 -6.14 -3.14
CA VAL A 241 24.11 -7.52 -3.61
C VAL A 241 23.37 -7.80 -4.93
N ASN A 242 22.12 -7.39 -5.02
CA ASN A 242 21.33 -7.50 -6.26
C ASN A 242 21.99 -6.74 -7.42
N TYR A 243 22.40 -5.50 -7.18
CA TYR A 243 23.11 -4.67 -8.15
C TYR A 243 24.40 -5.32 -8.65
N TYR A 244 25.31 -5.69 -7.76
CA TYR A 244 26.59 -6.29 -8.14
C TYR A 244 26.42 -7.66 -8.79
N SER A 245 25.45 -8.47 -8.35
CA SER A 245 25.12 -9.74 -8.98
C SER A 245 24.64 -9.58 -10.42
N LYS A 246 23.86 -8.52 -10.68
CA LYS A 246 23.33 -8.24 -12.02
C LYS A 246 24.37 -7.68 -12.95
N PHE A 247 25.26 -6.80 -12.46
CA PHE A 247 26.22 -6.06 -13.30
C PHE A 247 27.64 -6.63 -13.25
N GLY A 248 27.85 -7.79 -12.62
CA GLY A 248 29.01 -8.65 -12.80
C GLY A 248 30.13 -8.56 -11.75
N ASP A 249 29.99 -7.74 -10.71
CA ASP A 249 30.95 -7.75 -9.59
C ASP A 249 30.55 -8.79 -8.51
N MET A 250 30.74 -10.04 -8.88
CA MET A 250 30.36 -11.18 -8.00
C MET A 250 31.17 -11.24 -6.70
N GLN A 251 32.39 -10.70 -6.67
CA GLN A 251 33.21 -10.67 -5.45
C GLN A 251 32.66 -9.65 -4.44
N ALA A 252 32.30 -8.45 -4.90
CA ALA A 252 31.63 -7.47 -4.06
C ALA A 252 30.27 -7.99 -3.56
N ALA A 253 29.48 -8.62 -4.43
CA ALA A 253 28.21 -9.21 -4.06
C ALA A 253 28.37 -10.25 -2.97
N GLU A 254 29.33 -11.17 -3.10
CA GLU A 254 29.59 -12.23 -2.11
C GLU A 254 29.99 -11.67 -0.75
N LYS A 255 30.90 -10.70 -0.75
CA LYS A 255 31.37 -10.06 0.48
C LYS A 255 30.21 -9.44 1.25
N ILE A 256 29.40 -8.59 0.59
CA ILE A 256 28.29 -7.91 1.23
C ILE A 256 27.21 -8.91 1.68
N LEU A 257 26.92 -9.93 0.89
CA LEU A 257 25.96 -10.96 1.27
C LEU A 257 26.39 -11.68 2.56
N ASN A 258 27.67 -12.05 2.69
CA ASN A 258 28.20 -12.70 3.89
C ASN A 258 28.15 -11.77 5.12
N GLU A 259 28.42 -10.48 4.94
CA GLU A 259 28.28 -9.47 6.00
C GLU A 259 26.80 -9.35 6.45
N CYS A 260 25.85 -9.31 5.51
CA CYS A 260 24.42 -9.29 5.81
C CYS A 260 23.97 -10.56 6.56
N LYS A 261 24.44 -11.73 6.17
CA LYS A 261 24.12 -13.01 6.86
C LYS A 261 24.65 -13.01 8.29
N THR A 262 25.88 -12.59 8.48
CA THR A 262 26.49 -12.48 9.81
C THR A 262 25.70 -11.52 10.71
N ALA A 263 25.33 -10.34 10.19
CA ALA A 263 24.52 -9.38 10.91
C ALA A 263 23.13 -9.94 11.26
N PHE A 264 22.51 -10.67 10.34
CA PHE A 264 21.22 -11.32 10.55
C PHE A 264 21.25 -12.35 11.67
N ASP A 265 22.29 -13.19 11.73
CA ASP A 265 22.47 -14.20 12.77
C ASP A 265 22.70 -13.59 14.17
N GLN A 266 23.27 -12.39 14.22
CA GLN A 266 23.60 -11.70 15.47
C GLN A 266 22.46 -10.82 16.02
N ASP A 267 21.56 -10.31 15.17
CA ASP A 267 20.52 -9.38 15.60
C ASP A 267 19.09 -9.88 15.28
N LYS A 268 18.43 -10.36 16.34
CA LYS A 268 17.03 -10.85 16.23
C LYS A 268 16.03 -9.79 15.71
N ARG A 269 16.35 -8.50 15.77
CA ARG A 269 15.46 -7.43 15.25
C ARG A 269 15.36 -7.46 13.73
N LEU A 270 16.31 -8.13 13.06
CA LEU A 270 16.32 -8.27 11.60
C LEU A 270 15.39 -9.37 11.06
N TRP A 271 14.60 -10.03 11.94
CA TRP A 271 13.67 -11.09 11.53
C TRP A 271 12.72 -10.69 10.39
N SER A 272 12.31 -9.41 10.37
CA SER A 272 11.37 -8.86 9.38
C SER A 272 11.92 -8.84 7.94
N ILE A 273 13.25 -8.88 7.78
CA ILE A 273 13.90 -8.90 6.45
C ILE A 273 14.36 -10.30 6.03
N LYS A 274 14.07 -11.32 6.81
CA LYS A 274 14.48 -12.72 6.56
C LYS A 274 14.11 -13.21 5.16
N LYS A 275 12.88 -12.97 4.77
CA LYS A 275 12.38 -13.28 3.43
C LYS A 275 13.19 -12.57 2.32
N ARG A 276 13.50 -11.29 2.52
CA ARG A 276 14.30 -10.52 1.55
C ARG A 276 15.73 -11.07 1.45
N LEU A 277 16.33 -11.45 2.58
CA LEU A 277 17.64 -12.08 2.58
C LEU A 277 17.64 -13.35 1.72
N TYR A 278 16.70 -14.26 1.92
CA TYR A 278 16.63 -15.50 1.12
C TYR A 278 16.37 -15.23 -0.36
N ASN A 279 15.56 -14.22 -0.69
CA ASN A 279 15.36 -13.83 -2.08
C ASN A 279 16.66 -13.33 -2.74
N ILE A 280 17.44 -12.52 -2.03
CA ILE A 280 18.73 -12.02 -2.56
C ILE A 280 19.78 -13.13 -2.61
N GLU A 281 19.84 -14.05 -1.62
CA GLU A 281 20.65 -15.25 -1.71
C GLU A 281 20.32 -16.07 -2.96
N TYR A 282 19.05 -16.29 -3.23
CA TYR A 282 18.61 -16.98 -4.45
C TYR A 282 19.11 -16.26 -5.71
N VAL A 283 18.91 -14.93 -5.82
CA VAL A 283 19.37 -14.16 -6.99
C VAL A 283 20.88 -14.27 -7.16
N TYR A 284 21.66 -14.08 -6.09
CA TYR A 284 23.09 -14.21 -6.10
C TYR A 284 23.55 -15.60 -6.56
N TYR A 285 23.04 -16.67 -5.95
CA TYR A 285 23.43 -18.05 -6.29
C TYR A 285 23.00 -18.43 -7.71
N LEU A 286 21.89 -17.89 -8.21
CA LEU A 286 21.46 -18.10 -9.59
C LEU A 286 22.44 -17.46 -10.57
N GLN A 287 22.83 -16.20 -10.34
CA GLN A 287 23.78 -15.46 -11.19
C GLN A 287 25.21 -16.05 -11.12
N SER A 288 25.63 -16.50 -9.96
CA SER A 288 26.92 -17.19 -9.76
C SER A 288 26.91 -18.65 -10.25
N LYS A 289 25.80 -19.13 -10.84
CA LYS A 289 25.60 -20.50 -11.34
C LYS A 289 25.72 -21.58 -10.26
N GLN A 290 25.53 -21.23 -8.98
CA GLN A 290 25.50 -22.15 -7.85
C GLN A 290 24.07 -22.68 -7.65
N TYR A 291 23.52 -23.33 -8.66
CA TYR A 291 22.10 -23.74 -8.72
C TYR A 291 21.57 -24.54 -7.51
N PRO A 292 22.34 -25.50 -6.94
CA PRO A 292 21.88 -26.21 -5.74
C PRO A 292 21.64 -25.27 -4.55
N LYS A 293 22.53 -24.28 -4.35
CA LYS A 293 22.37 -23.27 -3.29
C LYS A 293 21.22 -22.32 -3.59
N ALA A 294 21.03 -21.94 -4.87
CA ALA A 294 19.89 -21.16 -5.29
C ALA A 294 18.56 -21.86 -4.97
N LEU A 295 18.49 -23.18 -5.21
CA LEU A 295 17.32 -23.99 -4.88
C LEU A 295 17.07 -24.06 -3.37
N GLU A 296 18.12 -24.18 -2.57
CA GLU A 296 18.02 -24.18 -1.10
C GLU A 296 17.50 -22.83 -0.58
N ALA A 297 18.02 -21.72 -1.08
CA ALA A 297 17.58 -20.37 -0.72
C ALA A 297 16.11 -20.15 -1.11
N ALA A 298 15.69 -20.59 -2.31
CA ALA A 298 14.30 -20.53 -2.74
C ALA A 298 13.36 -21.33 -1.85
N LYS A 299 13.77 -22.53 -1.40
CA LYS A 299 13.00 -23.35 -0.44
C LYS A 299 12.89 -22.68 0.94
N LYS A 300 13.96 -22.03 1.41
CA LYS A 300 13.94 -21.28 2.68
C LYS A 300 12.98 -20.10 2.59
N GLN A 301 12.98 -19.38 1.47
CA GLN A 301 12.04 -18.28 1.22
C GLN A 301 10.59 -18.77 1.26
N GLU A 302 10.28 -19.87 0.56
CA GLU A 302 8.95 -20.49 0.54
C GLU A 302 8.48 -20.90 1.94
N ALA A 303 9.35 -21.47 2.77
CA ALA A 303 9.02 -21.89 4.13
C ALA A 303 8.63 -20.73 5.06
N GLU A 304 9.10 -19.51 4.80
CA GLU A 304 8.74 -18.30 5.57
C GLU A 304 7.40 -17.69 5.16
N GLU A 305 6.78 -18.17 4.08
CA GLU A 305 5.58 -17.56 3.49
C GLU A 305 4.27 -18.22 3.92
N LEU A 306 4.27 -19.16 4.84
CA LEU A 306 3.13 -19.97 5.26
C LEU A 306 1.87 -19.21 5.76
N ASN A 307 1.87 -17.87 5.75
CA ASN A 307 0.81 -17.05 6.34
C ASN A 307 0.12 -16.03 5.39
N LEU A 308 0.38 -16.05 4.08
CA LEU A 308 -0.27 -15.15 3.13
C LEU A 308 -1.00 -15.97 2.05
N SER A 309 -2.08 -15.42 1.45
CA SER A 309 -2.94 -16.13 0.48
C SER A 309 -2.14 -17.06 -0.45
N GLU A 310 -2.33 -18.38 -0.28
CA GLU A 310 -1.50 -19.45 -0.86
C GLU A 310 -1.28 -19.36 -2.38
N SER A 311 -2.20 -18.75 -3.13
CA SER A 311 -2.19 -18.83 -4.58
C SER A 311 -1.20 -17.90 -5.28
N ILE A 312 -1.04 -16.64 -4.81
CA ILE A 312 -0.13 -15.65 -5.47
C ILE A 312 1.33 -16.01 -5.24
N GLN A 313 1.64 -16.49 -4.06
CA GLN A 313 3.00 -16.82 -3.66
C GLN A 313 3.48 -18.10 -4.33
N ASN A 314 2.60 -19.07 -4.46
CA ASN A 314 2.91 -20.34 -5.10
C ASN A 314 3.33 -20.15 -6.57
N SER A 315 2.69 -19.24 -7.33
CA SER A 315 3.05 -19.01 -8.73
C SER A 315 4.49 -18.51 -8.88
N VAL A 316 4.93 -17.55 -8.04
CA VAL A 316 6.31 -17.03 -8.07
C VAL A 316 7.32 -18.11 -7.70
N HIS A 317 7.02 -18.95 -6.71
CA HIS A 317 7.90 -20.06 -6.32
C HIS A 317 8.03 -21.12 -7.40
N TYR A 318 6.93 -21.46 -8.07
CA TYR A 318 6.96 -22.39 -9.19
C TYR A 318 7.80 -21.88 -10.35
N LEU A 319 7.62 -20.60 -10.74
CA LEU A 319 8.45 -19.98 -11.75
C LEU A 319 9.93 -19.98 -11.37
N THR A 320 10.24 -19.65 -10.12
CA THR A 320 11.60 -19.62 -9.59
C THR A 320 12.25 -21.00 -9.67
N LYS A 321 11.59 -22.05 -9.17
CA LYS A 321 12.07 -23.42 -9.23
C LYS A 321 12.20 -23.92 -10.68
N GLY A 322 11.22 -23.61 -11.53
CA GLY A 322 11.28 -23.97 -12.95
C GLY A 322 12.51 -23.38 -13.65
N LYS A 323 12.84 -22.11 -13.39
CA LYS A 323 14.06 -21.45 -13.88
C LYS A 323 15.34 -22.12 -13.36
N ILE A 324 15.40 -22.44 -12.08
CA ILE A 324 16.57 -23.09 -11.48
C ILE A 324 16.78 -24.47 -12.11
N TYR A 325 15.77 -25.32 -12.20
CA TYR A 325 15.87 -26.65 -12.77
C TYR A 325 16.21 -26.61 -14.27
N SER A 326 15.69 -25.63 -15.00
CA SER A 326 16.07 -25.41 -16.39
C SER A 326 17.56 -25.11 -16.52
N ASN A 327 18.11 -24.24 -15.68
CA ASN A 327 19.54 -23.93 -15.67
C ASN A 327 20.42 -25.10 -15.18
N MET A 328 19.88 -25.99 -14.36
CA MET A 328 20.54 -27.24 -13.96
C MET A 328 20.52 -28.31 -15.08
N GLY A 329 19.82 -28.09 -16.18
CA GLY A 329 19.61 -29.09 -17.23
C GLY A 329 18.58 -30.17 -16.87
N ASN A 330 17.91 -30.08 -15.73
CA ASN A 330 16.86 -31.00 -15.33
C ASN A 330 15.51 -30.58 -15.94
N MET A 331 15.36 -30.91 -17.24
CA MET A 331 14.19 -30.50 -18.02
C MET A 331 12.88 -31.10 -17.49
N SER A 332 12.91 -32.31 -16.91
CA SER A 332 11.72 -32.96 -16.36
C SER A 332 11.12 -32.13 -15.20
N GLU A 333 11.93 -31.78 -14.22
CA GLU A 333 11.47 -30.95 -13.10
C GLU A 333 11.18 -29.52 -13.55
N ALA A 334 11.95 -28.96 -14.49
CA ALA A 334 11.69 -27.64 -15.04
C ALA A 334 10.29 -27.55 -15.67
N ILE A 335 9.94 -28.51 -16.52
CA ILE A 335 8.62 -28.60 -17.18
C ILE A 335 7.53 -28.73 -16.13
N LYS A 336 7.69 -29.62 -15.16
CA LYS A 336 6.73 -29.82 -14.07
C LYS A 336 6.43 -28.52 -13.32
N TYR A 337 7.46 -27.80 -12.88
CA TYR A 337 7.26 -26.54 -12.14
C TYR A 337 6.70 -25.41 -13.03
N LEU A 338 7.06 -25.37 -14.31
CA LEU A 338 6.48 -24.40 -15.24
C LEU A 338 5.00 -24.69 -15.52
N GLN A 339 4.59 -25.96 -15.58
CA GLN A 339 3.17 -26.32 -15.63
C GLN A 339 2.41 -25.87 -14.39
N MET A 340 2.95 -26.17 -13.18
CA MET A 340 2.38 -25.69 -11.92
C MET A 340 2.28 -24.16 -11.87
N TYR A 341 3.25 -23.44 -12.44
CA TYR A 341 3.20 -22.00 -12.57
C TYR A 341 2.03 -21.54 -13.46
N ILE A 342 1.85 -22.17 -14.62
CA ILE A 342 0.75 -21.83 -15.56
C ILE A 342 -0.60 -22.09 -14.88
N GLU A 343 -0.79 -23.25 -14.25
CA GLU A 343 -2.01 -23.61 -13.54
C GLU A 343 -2.34 -22.63 -12.39
N ALA A 344 -1.31 -22.21 -11.65
CA ALA A 344 -1.45 -21.24 -10.58
C ALA A 344 -1.81 -19.85 -11.12
N GLU A 345 -1.19 -19.38 -12.21
CA GLU A 345 -1.53 -18.10 -12.86
C GLU A 345 -2.95 -18.10 -13.43
N ASP A 346 -3.39 -19.21 -14.05
CA ASP A 346 -4.77 -19.35 -14.54
C ASP A 346 -5.78 -19.30 -13.38
N SER A 347 -5.50 -20.02 -12.30
CA SER A 347 -6.34 -19.99 -11.09
C SER A 347 -6.42 -18.59 -10.48
N LEU A 348 -5.28 -17.88 -10.41
CA LEU A 348 -5.19 -16.51 -9.96
C LEU A 348 -5.96 -15.55 -10.84
N LYS A 349 -5.87 -15.73 -12.15
CA LYS A 349 -6.59 -14.90 -13.12
C LYS A 349 -8.10 -15.05 -12.92
N ILE A 350 -8.61 -16.27 -12.81
CA ILE A 350 -10.03 -16.54 -12.56
C ILE A 350 -10.47 -15.94 -11.23
N ALA A 351 -9.70 -16.13 -10.16
CA ALA A 351 -10.00 -15.57 -8.85
C ALA A 351 -9.98 -14.03 -8.87
N ASN A 352 -9.01 -13.42 -9.55
CA ASN A 352 -8.92 -11.97 -9.70
C ASN A 352 -10.06 -11.39 -10.55
N GLU A 353 -10.50 -12.08 -11.61
CA GLU A 353 -11.64 -11.66 -12.44
C GLU A 353 -12.95 -11.73 -11.64
N GLN A 354 -13.18 -12.81 -10.87
CA GLN A 354 -14.33 -12.94 -10.00
C GLN A 354 -14.34 -11.87 -8.90
N MET A 355 -13.18 -11.65 -8.27
CA MET A 355 -13.02 -10.63 -7.24
C MET A 355 -13.19 -9.23 -7.82
N ALA A 356 -12.59 -8.93 -8.98
CA ALA A 356 -12.74 -7.65 -9.67
C ALA A 356 -14.20 -7.37 -10.04
N SER A 357 -14.96 -8.38 -10.46
CA SER A 357 -16.38 -8.25 -10.73
C SER A 357 -17.18 -7.91 -9.46
N SER A 358 -16.90 -8.59 -8.35
CA SER A 358 -17.51 -8.32 -7.04
C SER A 358 -17.14 -6.94 -6.51
N GLU A 359 -15.87 -6.56 -6.60
CA GLU A 359 -15.38 -5.24 -6.22
C GLU A 359 -16.01 -4.13 -7.06
N PHE A 360 -16.14 -4.35 -8.38
CA PHE A 360 -16.78 -3.41 -9.28
C PHE A 360 -18.25 -3.20 -8.94
N ALA A 361 -18.97 -4.28 -8.63
CA ALA A 361 -20.36 -4.18 -8.16
C ALA A 361 -20.46 -3.36 -6.85
N THR A 362 -19.56 -3.61 -5.90
CA THR A 362 -19.48 -2.85 -4.64
C THR A 362 -19.16 -1.37 -4.89
N LEU A 363 -18.21 -1.07 -5.77
CA LEU A 363 -17.85 0.31 -6.11
C LEU A 363 -18.99 1.05 -6.80
N LEU A 364 -19.72 0.38 -7.71
CA LEU A 364 -20.94 0.94 -8.34
C LEU A 364 -22.01 1.24 -7.31
N GLU A 365 -22.22 0.36 -6.34
CA GLU A 365 -23.18 0.58 -5.27
C GLU A 365 -22.77 1.75 -4.38
N VAL A 366 -21.48 1.86 -4.02
CA VAL A 366 -20.94 3.00 -3.27
C VAL A 366 -21.07 4.31 -4.07
N GLU A 367 -20.77 4.30 -5.37
CA GLU A 367 -20.97 5.47 -6.23
C GLU A 367 -22.44 5.87 -6.31
N LYS A 368 -23.33 4.89 -6.46
CA LYS A 368 -24.76 5.13 -6.46
C LYS A 368 -25.25 5.74 -5.15
N LEU A 369 -24.83 5.17 -4.01
CA LEU A 369 -25.16 5.71 -2.69
C LEU A 369 -24.58 7.12 -2.47
N ASN A 370 -23.38 7.38 -2.95
CA ASN A 370 -22.77 8.72 -2.90
C ASN A 370 -23.52 9.72 -3.79
N ALA A 371 -23.98 9.30 -4.97
CA ALA A 371 -24.81 10.12 -5.85
C ALA A 371 -26.17 10.42 -5.21
N GLU A 372 -26.84 9.43 -4.65
CA GLU A 372 -28.11 9.60 -3.92
C GLU A 372 -27.95 10.51 -2.69
N LYS A 373 -26.88 10.31 -1.92
CA LYS A 373 -26.55 11.19 -0.78
C LYS A 373 -26.30 12.63 -1.23
N LYS A 374 -25.61 12.82 -2.35
CA LYS A 374 -25.34 14.15 -2.92
C LYS A 374 -26.64 14.81 -3.40
N GLU A 375 -27.51 14.04 -4.02
CA GLU A 375 -28.83 14.51 -4.44
C GLU A 375 -29.69 14.92 -3.24
N LEU A 376 -29.73 14.11 -2.19
CA LEU A 376 -30.44 14.43 -0.94
C LEU A 376 -29.86 15.68 -0.25
N MET A 377 -28.53 15.85 -0.25
CA MET A 377 -27.90 17.05 0.28
C MET A 377 -28.25 18.30 -0.53
N LEU A 378 -28.29 18.19 -1.88
CA LEU A 378 -28.71 19.28 -2.75
C LEU A 378 -30.19 19.63 -2.51
N GLN A 379 -31.06 18.63 -2.39
CA GLN A 379 -32.47 18.84 -2.07
C GLN A 379 -32.67 19.48 -0.68
N ALA A 380 -31.87 19.06 0.32
CA ALA A 380 -31.90 19.66 1.66
C ALA A 380 -31.40 21.12 1.63
N GLN A 381 -30.33 21.42 0.90
CA GLN A 381 -29.84 22.79 0.70
C GLN A 381 -30.84 23.66 -0.06
N GLU A 382 -31.44 23.13 -1.12
CA GLU A 382 -32.51 23.83 -1.84
C GLU A 382 -33.72 24.13 -0.94
N LYS A 383 -34.09 23.17 -0.09
CA LYS A 383 -35.18 23.35 0.87
C LYS A 383 -34.82 24.39 1.94
N GLU A 384 -33.61 24.39 2.44
CA GLU A 384 -33.11 25.40 3.40
C GLU A 384 -33.05 26.79 2.78
N ILE A 385 -32.54 26.88 1.53
CA ILE A 385 -32.51 28.11 0.77
C ILE A 385 -33.96 28.63 0.51
N ARG A 386 -34.86 27.73 0.12
CA ARG A 386 -36.27 28.03 -0.08
C ARG A 386 -36.94 28.54 1.22
N ASN A 387 -36.66 27.90 2.35
CA ASN A 387 -37.18 28.33 3.66
C ASN A 387 -36.57 29.68 4.08
N LYS A 388 -35.27 29.91 3.92
CA LYS A 388 -34.64 31.22 4.16
C LYS A 388 -35.17 32.29 3.22
N THR A 389 -35.38 31.96 1.96
CA THR A 389 -35.95 32.86 0.97
C THR A 389 -37.39 33.23 1.30
N THR A 390 -38.18 32.22 1.73
CA THR A 390 -39.56 32.43 2.16
C THR A 390 -39.64 33.29 3.43
N LEU A 391 -38.72 33.07 4.37
CA LEU A 391 -38.59 33.88 5.60
C LEU A 391 -38.19 35.34 5.25
N ILE A 392 -37.21 35.50 4.36
CA ILE A 392 -36.77 36.80 3.88
C ILE A 392 -37.89 37.53 3.12
N ILE A 393 -38.61 36.79 2.27
CA ILE A 393 -39.77 37.34 1.54
C ILE A 393 -40.87 37.75 2.51
N SER A 394 -41.18 36.94 3.52
CA SER A 394 -42.19 37.29 4.54
C SER A 394 -41.77 38.51 5.37
N LEU A 395 -40.46 38.62 5.68
CA LEU A 395 -39.90 39.78 6.38
C LEU A 395 -39.92 41.05 5.53
N ILE A 396 -39.60 40.91 4.23
CA ILE A 396 -39.66 42.02 3.27
C ILE A 396 -41.09 42.49 3.05
N VAL A 397 -42.06 41.53 2.98
CA VAL A 397 -43.49 41.90 2.90
C VAL A 397 -43.96 42.64 4.16
N LEU A 398 -43.56 42.16 5.34
CA LEU A 398 -43.87 42.80 6.61
C LEU A 398 -43.22 44.18 6.74
N LEU A 399 -41.97 44.32 6.32
CA LEU A 399 -41.28 45.61 6.23
C LEU A 399 -41.85 46.52 5.14
N GLY A 400 -42.27 45.91 4.02
CA GLY A 400 -42.96 46.65 2.92
C GLY A 400 -44.32 47.20 3.35
N ILE A 401 -45.08 46.46 4.12
CA ILE A 401 -46.33 46.90 4.73
C ILE A 401 -46.04 48.03 5.74
N LEU A 402 -45.01 47.87 6.55
CA LEU A 402 -44.59 48.90 7.52
C LEU A 402 -44.03 50.17 6.83
N PHE A 403 -43.25 49.97 5.77
CA PHE A 403 -42.67 51.07 4.98
C PHE A 403 -43.67 51.75 4.05
N MET A 404 -44.69 51.02 3.55
CA MET A 404 -45.77 51.63 2.74
C MET A 404 -46.55 52.69 3.53
N PHE A 405 -46.48 52.55 4.86
CA PHE A 405 -47.05 53.58 5.75
C PHE A 405 -46.12 54.81 5.95
N LEU A 406 -44.78 54.60 5.80
CA LEU A 406 -43.81 55.62 6.19
C LEU A 406 -43.04 56.29 5.02
N TYR A 407 -42.77 55.57 3.92
CA TYR A 407 -41.98 56.13 2.82
C TYR A 407 -42.20 55.44 1.44
N ARG A 408 -43.03 56.02 0.64
CA ARG A 408 -43.41 55.50 -0.68
C ARG A 408 -42.31 55.58 -1.75
N GLU A 409 -41.36 56.47 -1.64
CA GLU A 409 -40.35 56.70 -2.68
C GLU A 409 -39.08 55.84 -2.59
N ASN A 410 -38.75 55.29 -1.43
CA ASN A 410 -37.53 54.47 -1.26
C ASN A 410 -37.71 52.97 -1.55
N PHE A 411 -38.94 52.52 -1.73
CA PHE A 411 -39.28 51.13 -1.89
C PHE A 411 -38.71 50.52 -3.18
N LEU A 412 -38.78 51.24 -4.29
CA LEU A 412 -38.32 50.73 -5.59
C LEU A 412 -36.78 50.58 -5.68
N LYS A 413 -36.05 51.54 -5.11
CA LYS A 413 -34.56 51.47 -5.11
C LYS A 413 -34.01 50.35 -4.22
N ARG A 414 -34.68 50.06 -3.10
CA ARG A 414 -34.25 48.96 -2.23
C ARG A 414 -34.62 47.57 -2.78
N LYS A 415 -35.78 47.46 -3.47
CA LYS A 415 -36.22 46.22 -4.11
C LYS A 415 -35.28 45.78 -5.24
N LEU A 416 -34.74 46.74 -5.99
CA LEU A 416 -33.79 46.47 -7.05
C LEU A 416 -32.45 45.92 -6.48
N LYS A 417 -31.98 46.52 -5.40
CA LYS A 417 -30.71 46.14 -4.75
C LYS A 417 -30.74 44.75 -4.11
N VAL A 418 -31.92 44.33 -3.60
CA VAL A 418 -32.11 42.97 -3.05
C VAL A 418 -32.17 41.95 -4.16
N SER A 419 -32.84 42.26 -5.28
CA SER A 419 -32.92 41.35 -6.44
C SER A 419 -31.58 41.15 -7.13
N GLU A 420 -30.72 42.19 -7.21
CA GLU A 420 -29.37 42.04 -7.74
C GLU A 420 -28.49 41.17 -6.85
N SER A 421 -28.65 41.27 -5.52
CA SER A 421 -27.88 40.41 -4.58
C SER A 421 -28.29 38.95 -4.66
N GLU A 422 -29.58 38.65 -4.83
CA GLU A 422 -30.08 37.26 -5.02
C GLU A 422 -29.59 36.65 -6.35
N LEU A 423 -29.53 37.47 -7.40
CA LEU A 423 -28.97 37.05 -8.69
C LEU A 423 -27.46 36.75 -8.60
N LYS A 424 -26.75 37.55 -7.82
CA LYS A 424 -25.31 37.35 -7.61
C LYS A 424 -25.02 36.06 -6.80
N ILE A 425 -25.79 35.84 -5.74
CA ILE A 425 -25.67 34.62 -4.93
C ILE A 425 -26.02 33.36 -5.74
N ARG A 426 -27.10 33.40 -6.54
CA ARG A 426 -27.48 32.29 -7.42
C ARG A 426 -26.44 32.00 -8.51
N ASN A 427 -25.79 33.03 -9.03
CA ASN A 427 -24.72 32.86 -10.02
C ASN A 427 -23.46 32.23 -9.36
N GLU A 428 -23.15 32.60 -8.12
CA GLU A 428 -22.04 31.99 -7.38
C GLU A 428 -22.34 30.50 -7.03
N GLU A 429 -23.56 30.21 -6.60
CA GLU A 429 -23.99 28.81 -6.34
C GLU A 429 -24.02 27.92 -7.59
N LEU A 430 -24.50 28.47 -8.73
CA LEU A 430 -24.46 27.78 -10.03
C LEU A 430 -23.03 27.54 -10.52
N THR A 431 -22.11 28.42 -10.22
CA THR A 431 -20.70 28.27 -10.58
C THR A 431 -20.06 27.15 -9.76
N ILE A 432 -20.34 27.08 -8.46
CA ILE A 432 -19.82 26.04 -7.56
C ILE A 432 -20.39 24.66 -7.98
N SER A 433 -21.69 24.56 -8.21
CA SER A 433 -22.33 23.30 -8.65
C SER A 433 -21.81 22.82 -10.02
N ARG A 434 -21.46 23.77 -10.91
CA ARG A 434 -20.89 23.45 -12.22
C ARG A 434 -19.45 22.93 -12.12
N GLU A 435 -18.66 23.48 -11.19
CA GLU A 435 -17.30 22.99 -10.93
C GLU A 435 -17.30 21.58 -10.30
N GLU A 436 -18.24 21.30 -9.41
CA GLU A 436 -18.38 19.98 -8.80
C GLU A 436 -18.79 18.91 -9.83
N LEU A 437 -19.71 19.26 -10.74
CA LEU A 437 -20.11 18.36 -11.83
C LEU A 437 -18.96 18.09 -12.81
N HIS A 438 -18.13 19.12 -13.06
CA HIS A 438 -16.95 18.97 -13.94
C HIS A 438 -15.94 18.00 -13.31
N LYS A 439 -15.65 18.16 -12.01
CA LYS A 439 -14.75 17.26 -11.29
C LYS A 439 -15.25 15.82 -11.25
N ALA A 440 -16.55 15.63 -11.05
CA ALA A 440 -17.16 14.27 -11.08
C ALA A 440 -17.04 13.62 -12.46
N LYS A 441 -17.20 14.41 -13.54
CA LYS A 441 -17.01 13.94 -14.92
C LYS A 441 -15.57 13.53 -15.19
N ASP A 442 -14.61 14.35 -14.76
CA ASP A 442 -13.18 14.08 -14.96
C ASP A 442 -12.73 12.80 -14.24
N ILE A 443 -13.27 12.55 -13.04
CA ILE A 443 -13.00 11.32 -12.27
C ILE A 443 -13.57 10.09 -12.99
N ALA A 444 -14.79 10.18 -13.52
CA ALA A 444 -15.41 9.10 -14.27
C ALA A 444 -14.65 8.79 -15.57
N GLU A 445 -14.20 9.83 -16.29
CA GLU A 445 -13.39 9.68 -17.51
C GLU A 445 -12.01 9.08 -17.21
N ALA A 446 -11.37 9.50 -16.11
CA ALA A 446 -10.09 8.94 -15.67
C ALA A 446 -10.21 7.45 -15.30
N SER A 447 -11.27 7.07 -14.58
CA SER A 447 -11.57 5.68 -14.24
C SER A 447 -11.77 4.80 -15.49
N SER A 448 -12.49 5.34 -16.49
CA SER A 448 -12.72 4.66 -17.77
C SER A 448 -11.42 4.44 -18.56
N ARG A 449 -10.56 5.47 -18.63
CA ARG A 449 -9.26 5.36 -19.31
C ARG A 449 -8.35 4.35 -18.62
N MET A 450 -8.33 4.37 -17.28
CA MET A 450 -7.51 3.45 -16.49
C MET A 450 -7.92 1.99 -16.72
N LYS A 451 -9.24 1.72 -16.85
CA LYS A 451 -9.77 0.39 -17.19
C LYS A 451 -9.27 -0.08 -18.56
N THR A 452 -9.30 0.82 -19.55
CA THR A 452 -8.84 0.49 -20.91
C THR A 452 -7.33 0.22 -20.92
N THR A 453 -6.54 1.11 -20.31
CA THR A 453 -5.08 0.95 -20.22
C THR A 453 -4.67 -0.31 -19.44
N PHE A 454 -5.42 -0.65 -18.39
CA PHE A 454 -5.19 -1.88 -17.62
C PHE A 454 -5.39 -3.13 -18.49
N ILE A 455 -6.50 -3.18 -19.23
CA ILE A 455 -6.81 -4.30 -20.12
C ILE A 455 -5.74 -4.43 -21.23
N GLU A 456 -5.34 -3.32 -21.85
CA GLU A 456 -4.31 -3.30 -22.90
C GLU A 456 -2.94 -3.75 -22.36
N SER A 457 -2.53 -3.25 -21.17
CA SER A 457 -1.26 -3.62 -20.53
C SER A 457 -1.22 -5.10 -20.16
N MET A 458 -2.28 -5.60 -19.52
CA MET A 458 -2.40 -7.02 -19.13
C MET A 458 -2.29 -7.95 -20.35
N THR A 459 -2.89 -7.53 -21.47
CA THR A 459 -2.82 -8.32 -22.70
C THR A 459 -1.41 -8.41 -23.26
N HIS A 460 -0.70 -7.28 -23.23
CA HIS A 460 0.68 -7.25 -23.72
C HIS A 460 1.61 -8.07 -22.81
N GLU A 461 1.45 -7.92 -21.48
CA GLU A 461 2.24 -8.65 -20.47
C GLU A 461 1.97 -10.18 -20.48
N ILE A 462 0.76 -10.59 -20.87
CA ILE A 462 0.44 -12.03 -21.05
C ILE A 462 0.94 -12.57 -22.38
N ARG A 463 0.82 -11.78 -23.47
CA ARG A 463 1.22 -12.21 -24.81
C ARG A 463 2.74 -12.50 -24.93
N THR A 464 3.56 -11.68 -24.28
CA THR A 464 5.02 -11.76 -24.38
C THR A 464 5.58 -13.08 -23.81
N PRO A 465 5.29 -13.48 -22.53
CA PRO A 465 5.76 -14.76 -22.02
C PRO A 465 5.14 -15.97 -22.75
N LEU A 466 3.91 -15.82 -23.21
CA LEU A 466 3.23 -16.89 -23.92
C LEU A 466 3.86 -17.17 -25.29
N ASN A 467 4.19 -16.12 -26.04
CA ASN A 467 4.94 -16.25 -27.30
C ASN A 467 6.34 -16.86 -27.08
N SER A 468 6.95 -16.56 -25.93
CA SER A 468 8.23 -17.18 -25.56
C SER A 468 8.08 -18.66 -25.27
N ILE A 469 7.02 -19.09 -24.59
CA ILE A 469 6.70 -20.49 -24.32
C ILE A 469 6.47 -21.26 -25.62
N VAL A 470 5.68 -20.71 -26.53
CA VAL A 470 5.46 -21.30 -27.88
C VAL A 470 6.78 -21.41 -28.65
N GLY A 471 7.59 -20.33 -28.65
CA GLY A 471 8.88 -20.34 -29.34
C GLY A 471 9.86 -21.36 -28.79
N PHE A 472 9.95 -21.52 -27.48
CA PHE A 472 10.81 -22.52 -26.87
C PHE A 472 10.27 -23.94 -27.04
N SER A 473 8.95 -24.15 -27.06
CA SER A 473 8.36 -25.47 -27.35
C SER A 473 8.65 -25.92 -28.78
N GLN A 474 8.65 -24.99 -29.74
CA GLN A 474 9.03 -25.26 -31.14
C GLN A 474 10.50 -25.64 -31.26
N ILE A 475 11.41 -24.91 -30.60
CA ILE A 475 12.84 -25.24 -30.54
C ILE A 475 13.08 -26.61 -29.92
N LEU A 476 12.35 -26.97 -28.88
CA LEU A 476 12.40 -28.30 -28.25
C LEU A 476 11.93 -29.40 -29.21
N ASN A 477 10.87 -29.16 -29.98
CA ASN A 477 10.38 -30.08 -30.99
C ASN A 477 11.41 -30.32 -32.10
N ASP A 478 12.10 -29.27 -32.57
CA ASP A 478 13.10 -29.35 -33.63
C ASP A 478 14.38 -30.07 -33.19
N HIS A 479 14.75 -30.03 -31.92
CA HIS A 479 15.98 -30.63 -31.39
C HIS A 479 15.82 -32.03 -30.82
N TYR A 480 14.62 -32.43 -30.41
CA TYR A 480 14.36 -33.67 -29.70
C TYR A 480 13.18 -34.48 -30.28
N SER A 481 12.91 -34.35 -31.56
CA SER A 481 11.77 -34.95 -32.28
C SER A 481 11.73 -36.48 -32.34
N ASN A 482 12.66 -37.19 -31.68
CA ASN A 482 12.76 -38.65 -31.73
C ASN A 482 11.96 -39.43 -30.67
N SER A 483 11.23 -38.72 -29.76
CA SER A 483 10.34 -39.35 -28.79
C SER A 483 8.88 -38.97 -29.06
N PRO A 484 7.99 -39.93 -29.23
CA PRO A 484 6.54 -39.68 -29.40
C PRO A 484 5.95 -38.86 -28.27
N GLU A 485 6.47 -39.06 -27.07
CA GLU A 485 6.03 -38.35 -25.86
C GLU A 485 6.41 -36.85 -25.87
N THR A 486 7.58 -36.50 -26.41
CA THR A 486 8.03 -35.12 -26.55
C THR A 486 7.16 -34.34 -27.54
N GLN A 487 6.80 -34.97 -28.65
CA GLN A 487 5.89 -34.36 -29.65
C GLN A 487 4.48 -34.14 -29.10
N GLU A 488 3.99 -35.07 -28.27
CA GLU A 488 2.69 -34.93 -27.62
C GLU A 488 2.69 -33.78 -26.61
N PHE A 489 3.72 -33.63 -25.79
CA PHE A 489 3.85 -32.55 -24.82
C PHE A 489 4.00 -31.17 -25.51
N VAL A 490 4.81 -31.07 -26.54
CA VAL A 490 4.95 -29.83 -27.34
C VAL A 490 3.61 -29.43 -27.96
N LYS A 491 2.88 -30.39 -28.52
CA LYS A 491 1.56 -30.14 -29.09
C LYS A 491 0.52 -29.68 -28.06
N ILE A 492 0.59 -30.21 -26.84
CA ILE A 492 -0.27 -29.78 -25.73
C ILE A 492 0.10 -28.36 -25.32
N ILE A 493 1.39 -28.02 -25.21
CA ILE A 493 1.84 -26.66 -24.86
C ILE A 493 1.41 -25.65 -25.94
N GLU A 494 1.62 -25.95 -27.20
CA GLU A 494 1.22 -25.09 -28.32
C GLU A 494 -0.29 -24.86 -28.35
N ASN A 495 -1.09 -25.93 -28.20
CA ASN A 495 -2.54 -25.81 -28.21
C ASN A 495 -3.04 -24.95 -27.04
N ASN A 496 -2.59 -25.22 -25.82
CA ASN A 496 -3.01 -24.45 -24.66
C ASN A 496 -2.53 -22.99 -24.71
N SER A 497 -1.34 -22.74 -25.24
CA SER A 497 -0.81 -21.38 -25.43
C SER A 497 -1.60 -20.60 -26.49
N ASN A 498 -1.99 -21.27 -27.58
CA ASN A 498 -2.83 -20.68 -28.62
C ASN A 498 -4.26 -20.44 -28.13
N ASP A 499 -4.82 -21.33 -27.33
CA ASP A 499 -6.14 -21.16 -26.73
C ASP A 499 -6.14 -19.98 -25.73
N LEU A 500 -5.07 -19.82 -24.97
CA LEU A 500 -4.93 -18.67 -24.04
C LEU A 500 -4.76 -17.36 -24.82
N LEU A 501 -3.97 -17.34 -25.92
CA LEU A 501 -3.85 -16.18 -26.82
C LEU A 501 -5.19 -15.79 -27.42
N ARG A 502 -5.99 -16.80 -27.83
CA ARG A 502 -7.33 -16.59 -28.37
C ARG A 502 -8.27 -16.00 -27.32
N LEU A 503 -8.31 -16.58 -26.11
CA LEU A 503 -9.10 -16.06 -24.99
C LEU A 503 -8.74 -14.61 -24.64
N VAL A 504 -7.45 -14.28 -24.59
CA VAL A 504 -6.99 -12.90 -24.36
C VAL A 504 -7.44 -11.97 -25.48
N THR A 505 -7.43 -12.44 -26.72
CA THR A 505 -7.84 -11.66 -27.90
C THR A 505 -9.37 -11.49 -27.93
N ASP A 506 -10.13 -12.55 -27.58
CA ASP A 506 -11.59 -12.52 -27.55
C ASP A 506 -12.16 -11.64 -26.40
N VAL A 507 -11.41 -11.45 -25.33
CA VAL A 507 -11.77 -10.52 -24.22
C VAL A 507 -11.54 -9.05 -24.63
N LEU A 508 -10.77 -8.81 -25.71
CA LEU A 508 -10.46 -7.47 -26.21
C LEU A 508 -11.29 -7.05 -27.42
N ALA A 509 -11.89 -8.02 -28.14
CA ALA A 509 -12.82 -7.76 -29.25
C ALA A 509 -14.21 -7.44 -28.73
#